data_fddf79f89a96078aaf0ea0f7e740737c
#
_entry.id   fddf79f89a96078aaf0ea0f7e740737c
#
_cell.length_a   1.000
_cell.length_b   1.000
_cell.length_c   1.000
_cell.angle_alpha   90.00
_cell.angle_beta   90.00
_cell.angle_gamma   90.00
#
_symmetry.space_group_name_H-M   'P 1'
#
loop_
_entity.id
_entity.type
_entity.pdbx_description
1 polymer ?
#
loop_
_entity_poly.entity_id
_entity_poly.type
_entity_poly.pdbx_seq_one_letter_code
_entity_poly.pdbx_strand_id
1 'polypeptide(L)'
;MINFSNQPIVIISSYPPRLCGIATFAEEAREFIQKANPDREVLVISHFDGEGEGVFPIININSRKWWRKVADKVKELDPYAIHLEHEYGLYEYYDERGIGDKNEGFLTLLEALSEYPIIVEPHTIHGRITDDEANFIYQLCQNSDVVLFKCHYQKWRLDWSFRGRGWKLPENILVVPHGARSDKRWGVHEIQGLKKELGLNDSNR
;
A
#
# COMPACT_ATOMS: atom_id res chain seq x y z
N MET A 1 -8.95 13.93 29.02
CA MET A 1 -7.80 13.60 28.18
C MET A 1 -8.04 12.22 27.58
N ILE A 2 -8.19 12.12 26.28
CA ILE A 2 -8.31 10.82 25.59
C ILE A 2 -6.94 10.16 25.68
N ASN A 3 -6.88 8.95 26.22
CA ASN A 3 -5.62 8.22 26.34
C ASN A 3 -5.32 7.51 25.02
N PHE A 4 -4.56 8.12 24.15
CA PHE A 4 -4.15 7.56 22.84
C PHE A 4 -3.10 6.44 22.94
N SER A 5 -2.66 6.07 24.15
CA SER A 5 -1.53 5.14 24.33
C SER A 5 -1.81 3.70 23.90
N ASN A 6 -3.08 3.28 23.79
CA ASN A 6 -3.46 1.89 23.48
C ASN A 6 -4.12 1.70 22.12
N GLN A 7 -4.30 2.77 21.32
CA GLN A 7 -4.89 2.65 19.99
C GLN A 7 -3.89 1.98 19.04
N PRO A 8 -4.30 0.96 18.27
CA PRO A 8 -3.40 0.27 17.32
C PRO A 8 -3.06 1.14 16.13
N ILE A 9 -2.02 0.77 15.40
CA ILE A 9 -1.79 1.21 14.02
C ILE A 9 -2.38 0.12 13.12
N VAL A 10 -3.16 0.51 12.10
CA VAL A 10 -3.78 -0.44 11.17
C VAL A 10 -3.15 -0.32 9.79
N ILE A 11 -2.63 -1.43 9.27
CA ILE A 11 -2.19 -1.55 7.88
C ILE A 11 -3.34 -2.15 7.07
N ILE A 12 -3.67 -1.57 5.92
CA ILE A 12 -4.66 -2.10 4.96
C ILE A 12 -3.92 -2.46 3.67
N SER A 13 -3.81 -3.77 3.37
CA SER A 13 -3.00 -4.26 2.25
C SER A 13 -3.36 -5.70 1.86
N SER A 14 -2.67 -6.26 0.86
CA SER A 14 -2.48 -7.71 0.76
C SER A 14 -1.48 -8.17 1.82
N TYR A 15 -1.56 -9.45 2.23
CA TYR A 15 -0.68 -9.99 3.29
C TYR A 15 -0.35 -11.47 3.03
N PRO A 16 0.79 -11.99 3.52
CA PRO A 16 1.11 -13.42 3.39
C PRO A 16 -0.01 -14.31 3.97
N PRO A 17 -0.19 -15.55 3.42
CA PRO A 17 0.69 -16.27 2.49
C PRO A 17 0.50 -15.92 1.01
N ARG A 18 -0.25 -14.85 0.70
CA ARG A 18 -0.43 -14.41 -0.69
C ARG A 18 0.93 -14.19 -1.36
N LEU A 19 1.17 -14.87 -2.50
CA LEU A 19 2.39 -14.71 -3.31
C LEU A 19 2.34 -13.39 -4.11
N CYS A 20 2.64 -12.30 -3.45
CA CYS A 20 2.55 -10.95 -3.98
C CYS A 20 3.64 -10.07 -3.34
N GLY A 21 4.35 -9.28 -4.15
CA GLY A 21 5.39 -8.38 -3.66
C GLY A 21 4.88 -7.36 -2.63
N ILE A 22 3.62 -6.91 -2.76
CA ILE A 22 3.00 -5.98 -1.81
C ILE A 22 2.68 -6.68 -0.49
N ALA A 23 2.27 -7.97 -0.51
CA ALA A 23 2.04 -8.74 0.70
C ALA A 23 3.35 -8.89 1.52
N THR A 24 4.46 -9.21 0.85
CA THR A 24 5.78 -9.27 1.50
C THR A 24 6.21 -7.90 2.04
N PHE A 25 5.95 -6.83 1.28
CA PHE A 25 6.25 -5.47 1.72
C PHE A 25 5.43 -5.08 2.96
N ALA A 26 4.12 -5.39 2.97
CA ALA A 26 3.25 -5.09 4.10
C ALA A 26 3.66 -5.85 5.38
N GLU A 27 4.13 -7.10 5.24
CA GLU A 27 4.69 -7.87 6.37
C GLU A 27 5.94 -7.20 6.93
N GLU A 28 6.88 -6.80 6.06
CA GLU A 28 8.08 -6.09 6.46
C GLU A 28 7.76 -4.72 7.07
N ALA A 29 6.84 -3.96 6.48
CA ALA A 29 6.38 -2.69 7.01
C ALA A 29 5.78 -2.86 8.42
N ARG A 30 4.93 -3.88 8.63
CA ARG A 30 4.38 -4.23 9.94
C ARG A 30 5.47 -4.46 10.97
N GLU A 31 6.49 -5.25 10.63
CA GLU A 31 7.61 -5.56 11.52
C GLU A 31 8.37 -4.28 11.94
N PHE A 32 8.67 -3.39 10.97
CA PHE A 32 9.39 -2.16 11.26
C PHE A 32 8.55 -1.12 11.98
N ILE A 33 7.26 -0.99 11.65
CA ILE A 33 6.35 -0.10 12.35
C ILE A 33 6.17 -0.57 13.80
N GLN A 34 6.03 -1.88 14.04
CA GLN A 34 5.95 -2.45 15.39
C GLN A 34 7.21 -2.17 16.21
N LYS A 35 8.40 -2.31 15.62
CA LYS A 35 9.68 -2.00 16.28
C LYS A 35 9.80 -0.51 16.63
N ALA A 36 9.31 0.36 15.76
CA ALA A 36 9.33 1.80 15.98
C ALA A 36 8.27 2.28 17.00
N ASN A 37 7.22 1.48 17.21
CA ASN A 37 6.10 1.79 18.10
C ASN A 37 5.85 0.61 19.08
N PRO A 38 6.77 0.33 20.01
CA PRO A 38 6.69 -0.85 20.88
C PRO A 38 5.47 -0.86 21.79
N ASP A 39 4.93 0.32 22.10
CA ASP A 39 3.78 0.49 22.99
C ASP A 39 2.42 0.43 22.26
N ARG A 40 2.41 0.17 20.95
CA ARG A 40 1.21 0.07 20.13
C ARG A 40 1.19 -1.25 19.36
N GLU A 41 0.04 -1.86 19.29
CA GLU A 41 -0.16 -3.02 18.44
C GLU A 41 -0.26 -2.59 16.96
N VAL A 42 0.34 -3.35 16.04
CA VAL A 42 0.20 -3.15 14.60
C VAL A 42 -0.66 -4.27 14.03
N LEU A 43 -1.88 -3.93 13.65
CA LEU A 43 -2.89 -4.83 13.10
C LEU A 43 -2.96 -4.71 11.58
N VAL A 44 -3.42 -5.76 10.92
CA VAL A 44 -3.55 -5.79 9.46
C VAL A 44 -4.98 -6.13 9.05
N ILE A 45 -5.57 -5.32 8.18
CA ILE A 45 -6.77 -5.68 7.43
C ILE A 45 -6.34 -6.08 6.04
N SER A 46 -6.55 -7.35 5.68
CA SER A 46 -6.03 -7.91 4.44
C SER A 46 -7.11 -8.44 3.51
N HIS A 47 -6.69 -8.76 2.28
CA HIS A 47 -7.48 -9.59 1.39
C HIS A 47 -7.78 -10.94 2.05
N PHE A 48 -8.86 -11.59 1.60
CA PHE A 48 -9.41 -12.81 2.19
C PHE A 48 -8.43 -14.00 2.27
N ASP A 49 -7.30 -13.92 1.59
CA ASP A 49 -6.23 -14.91 1.54
C ASP A 49 -5.01 -14.56 2.43
N GLY A 50 -5.09 -13.50 3.24
CA GLY A 50 -4.07 -13.17 4.23
C GLY A 50 -4.28 -13.94 5.54
N GLU A 51 -3.21 -14.30 6.24
CA GLU A 51 -3.25 -15.07 7.48
C GLU A 51 -2.24 -14.53 8.50
N GLY A 52 -2.51 -14.75 9.78
CA GLY A 52 -1.59 -14.44 10.88
C GLY A 52 -2.28 -13.87 12.11
N GLU A 53 -1.55 -13.76 13.19
CA GLU A 53 -2.02 -13.11 14.40
C GLU A 53 -2.20 -11.60 14.16
N GLY A 54 -3.33 -11.03 14.59
CA GLY A 54 -3.67 -9.63 14.35
C GLY A 54 -3.95 -9.29 12.88
N VAL A 55 -4.23 -10.31 12.03
CA VAL A 55 -4.62 -10.15 10.63
C VAL A 55 -6.11 -10.42 10.47
N PHE A 56 -6.83 -9.49 9.81
CA PHE A 56 -8.27 -9.58 9.53
C PHE A 56 -8.50 -9.73 8.02
N PRO A 57 -8.71 -10.95 7.50
CA PRO A 57 -8.81 -11.22 6.06
C PRO A 57 -10.21 -10.93 5.52
N ILE A 58 -10.60 -9.66 5.42
CA ILE A 58 -11.97 -9.23 5.12
C ILE A 58 -12.15 -8.48 3.79
N ILE A 59 -11.05 -8.09 3.12
CA ILE A 59 -11.13 -7.41 1.83
C ILE A 59 -11.54 -8.44 0.76
N ASN A 60 -12.72 -8.26 0.19
CA ASN A 60 -13.24 -9.10 -0.89
C ASN A 60 -13.70 -8.23 -2.06
N ILE A 61 -12.79 -7.96 -2.99
CA ILE A 61 -13.02 -7.11 -4.17
C ILE A 61 -14.04 -7.66 -5.17
N ASN A 62 -14.52 -8.91 -5.01
CA ASN A 62 -15.64 -9.42 -5.79
C ASN A 62 -17.00 -8.77 -5.40
N SER A 63 -17.03 -8.00 -4.32
CA SER A 63 -18.17 -7.20 -3.91
C SER A 63 -17.91 -5.73 -4.19
N ARG A 64 -18.79 -5.07 -4.97
CA ARG A 64 -18.68 -3.63 -5.24
C ARG A 64 -18.62 -2.77 -3.96
N LYS A 65 -19.15 -3.28 -2.85
CA LYS A 65 -19.17 -2.58 -1.54
C LYS A 65 -18.15 -3.17 -0.54
N TRP A 66 -17.09 -3.78 -1.03
CA TRP A 66 -16.04 -4.39 -0.19
C TRP A 66 -15.50 -3.44 0.89
N TRP A 67 -15.38 -2.17 0.56
CA TRP A 67 -14.88 -1.12 1.43
C TRP A 67 -15.68 -0.93 2.73
N ARG A 68 -16.99 -1.26 2.74
CA ARG A 68 -17.84 -1.11 3.94
C ARG A 68 -17.36 -1.96 5.10
N LYS A 69 -17.08 -3.25 4.85
CA LYS A 69 -16.57 -4.15 5.90
C LYS A 69 -15.23 -3.69 6.45
N VAL A 70 -14.39 -3.13 5.58
CA VAL A 70 -13.09 -2.56 5.98
C VAL A 70 -13.30 -1.34 6.86
N ALA A 71 -14.17 -0.40 6.45
CA ALA A 71 -14.48 0.80 7.23
C ALA A 71 -15.10 0.45 8.59
N ASP A 72 -16.03 -0.52 8.63
CA ASP A 72 -16.65 -0.99 9.88
C ASP A 72 -15.60 -1.59 10.82
N LYS A 73 -14.66 -2.40 10.30
CA LYS A 73 -13.58 -2.98 11.10
C LYS A 73 -12.61 -1.92 11.61
N VAL A 74 -12.26 -0.92 10.81
CA VAL A 74 -11.40 0.19 11.25
C VAL A 74 -12.08 0.95 12.39
N LYS A 75 -13.39 1.23 12.28
CA LYS A 75 -14.15 1.89 13.36
C LYS A 75 -14.23 1.06 14.64
N GLU A 76 -14.32 -0.27 14.52
CA GLU A 76 -14.25 -1.20 15.68
C GLU A 76 -12.89 -1.15 16.36
N LEU A 77 -11.80 -1.07 15.57
CA LEU A 77 -10.42 -1.04 16.08
C LEU A 77 -10.02 0.34 16.62
N ASP A 78 -10.69 1.41 16.20
CA ASP A 78 -10.41 2.80 16.60
C ASP A 78 -8.90 3.15 16.55
N PRO A 79 -8.25 3.08 15.37
CA PRO A 79 -6.80 3.15 15.30
C PRO A 79 -6.26 4.57 15.54
N TYR A 80 -5.00 4.62 16.02
CA TYR A 80 -4.21 5.85 16.11
C TYR A 80 -3.88 6.42 14.72
N ALA A 81 -3.58 5.55 13.76
CA ALA A 81 -3.32 5.90 12.37
C ALA A 81 -3.55 4.69 11.45
N ILE A 82 -3.81 4.97 10.19
CA ILE A 82 -4.04 3.97 9.15
C ILE A 82 -2.97 4.11 8.08
N HIS A 83 -2.33 3.00 7.69
CA HIS A 83 -1.41 2.92 6.57
C HIS A 83 -2.01 2.05 5.48
N LEU A 84 -2.32 2.63 4.33
CA LEU A 84 -2.89 1.92 3.18
C LEU A 84 -1.84 1.74 2.09
N GLU A 85 -1.62 0.48 1.71
CA GLU A 85 -0.80 0.10 0.57
C GLU A 85 -1.67 0.03 -0.69
N HIS A 86 -1.46 0.92 -1.64
CA HIS A 86 -2.27 0.93 -2.85
C HIS A 86 -1.52 0.38 -4.07
N GLU A 87 -2.19 -0.54 -4.77
CA GLU A 87 -1.88 -0.99 -6.13
C GLU A 87 -3.19 -1.18 -6.89
N TYR A 88 -3.25 -0.75 -8.15
CA TYR A 88 -4.49 -0.71 -8.92
C TYR A 88 -5.22 -2.06 -8.94
N GLY A 89 -4.51 -3.16 -9.21
CA GLY A 89 -5.11 -4.50 -9.26
C GLY A 89 -5.56 -5.08 -7.92
N LEU A 90 -5.23 -4.44 -6.79
CA LEU A 90 -5.62 -4.95 -5.46
C LEU A 90 -7.03 -4.51 -5.05
N TYR A 91 -7.52 -3.38 -5.55
CA TYR A 91 -8.74 -2.76 -5.04
C TYR A 91 -9.81 -2.52 -6.11
N GLU A 92 -9.53 -2.87 -7.36
CA GLU A 92 -10.46 -2.67 -8.45
C GLU A 92 -11.53 -3.76 -8.48
N TYR A 93 -12.80 -3.33 -8.41
CA TYR A 93 -13.94 -4.21 -8.64
C TYR A 93 -14.24 -4.29 -10.14
N TYR A 94 -14.53 -5.48 -10.64
CA TYR A 94 -14.98 -5.71 -12.01
C TYR A 94 -16.44 -6.20 -12.02
N ASP A 95 -17.28 -5.58 -12.86
CA ASP A 95 -18.66 -6.01 -13.05
C ASP A 95 -18.75 -7.30 -13.88
N GLU A 96 -19.98 -7.83 -14.07
CA GLU A 96 -20.23 -9.05 -14.85
C GLU A 96 -19.79 -8.96 -16.32
N ARG A 97 -19.60 -7.74 -16.84
CA ARG A 97 -19.09 -7.47 -18.20
C ARG A 97 -17.57 -7.29 -18.24
N GLY A 98 -16.90 -7.41 -17.11
CA GLY A 98 -15.48 -7.19 -16.98
C GLY A 98 -15.06 -5.71 -17.00
N ILE A 99 -15.99 -4.79 -16.72
CA ILE A 99 -15.69 -3.36 -16.63
C ILE A 99 -15.27 -3.04 -15.21
N GLY A 100 -14.03 -2.53 -15.04
CA GLY A 100 -13.49 -2.10 -13.75
C GLY A 100 -14.09 -0.78 -13.26
N ASP A 101 -14.16 -0.63 -11.94
CA ASP A 101 -14.64 0.59 -11.26
C ASP A 101 -13.56 1.67 -11.12
N LYS A 102 -12.39 1.48 -11.72
CA LYS A 102 -11.25 2.41 -11.68
C LYS A 102 -10.83 2.77 -10.25
N ASN A 103 -10.92 1.81 -9.34
CA ASN A 103 -10.62 1.97 -7.91
C ASN A 103 -11.56 2.98 -7.17
N GLU A 104 -12.78 3.19 -7.66
CA GLU A 104 -13.79 4.02 -6.99
C GLU A 104 -14.04 3.56 -5.54
N GLY A 105 -14.06 2.22 -5.33
CA GLY A 105 -14.20 1.62 -4.00
C GLY A 105 -13.08 2.02 -3.04
N PHE A 106 -11.84 2.20 -3.53
CA PHE A 106 -10.72 2.65 -2.70
C PHE A 106 -10.87 4.12 -2.28
N LEU A 107 -11.26 5.01 -3.20
CA LEU A 107 -11.54 6.41 -2.86
C LEU A 107 -12.67 6.53 -1.84
N THR A 108 -13.75 5.74 -2.03
CA THR A 108 -14.87 5.70 -1.08
C THR A 108 -14.43 5.21 0.31
N LEU A 109 -13.46 4.27 0.37
CA LEU A 109 -12.87 3.86 1.65
C LEU A 109 -12.14 5.02 2.32
N LEU A 110 -11.30 5.77 1.60
CA LEU A 110 -10.59 6.93 2.17
C LEU A 110 -11.57 7.96 2.72
N GLU A 111 -12.63 8.29 1.98
CA GLU A 111 -13.69 9.21 2.43
C GLU A 111 -14.38 8.69 3.71
N ALA A 112 -14.69 7.39 3.78
CA ALA A 112 -15.35 6.77 4.93
C ALA A 112 -14.45 6.72 6.18
N LEU A 113 -13.13 6.86 6.02
CA LEU A 113 -12.12 6.85 7.08
C LEU A 113 -11.54 8.23 7.40
N SER A 114 -12.10 9.31 6.84
CA SER A 114 -11.56 10.68 6.94
C SER A 114 -11.44 11.25 8.36
N GLU A 115 -12.02 10.58 9.36
CA GLU A 115 -11.88 10.93 10.79
C GLU A 115 -10.57 10.44 11.43
N TYR A 116 -9.84 9.56 10.73
CA TYR A 116 -8.56 8.99 11.20
C TYR A 116 -7.38 9.59 10.44
N PRO A 117 -6.18 9.67 11.03
CA PRO A 117 -4.95 9.97 10.30
C PRO A 117 -4.66 8.90 9.25
N ILE A 118 -4.61 9.29 7.97
CA ILE A 118 -4.45 8.39 6.83
C ILE A 118 -3.12 8.62 6.14
N ILE A 119 -2.32 7.56 6.04
CA ILE A 119 -1.11 7.49 5.22
C ILE A 119 -1.40 6.54 4.06
N VAL A 120 -1.22 6.98 2.83
CA VAL A 120 -1.35 6.12 1.64
C VAL A 120 -0.01 5.96 0.95
N GLU A 121 0.33 4.73 0.58
CA GLU A 121 1.55 4.40 -0.13
C GLU A 121 1.21 3.75 -1.49
N PRO A 122 1.09 4.55 -2.59
CA PRO A 122 0.88 4.00 -3.92
C PRO A 122 2.18 3.38 -4.44
N HIS A 123 2.14 2.09 -4.76
CA HIS A 123 3.28 1.35 -5.29
C HIS A 123 3.59 1.71 -6.74
N THR A 124 2.57 2.04 -7.53
CA THR A 124 2.72 2.36 -8.95
C THR A 124 2.28 3.79 -9.27
N ILE A 125 3.18 4.55 -9.90
CA ILE A 125 2.88 5.76 -10.66
C ILE A 125 3.37 5.52 -12.08
N HIS A 126 2.44 5.37 -13.02
CA HIS A 126 2.77 4.97 -14.38
C HIS A 126 3.64 6.01 -15.12
N GLY A 127 4.45 5.52 -16.03
CA GLY A 127 5.28 6.38 -16.89
C GLY A 127 4.45 7.30 -17.80
N ARG A 128 3.25 6.88 -18.20
CA ARG A 128 2.26 7.67 -18.94
C ARG A 128 0.97 7.68 -18.11
N ILE A 129 0.64 8.80 -17.53
CA ILE A 129 -0.52 8.99 -16.66
C ILE A 129 -1.71 9.41 -17.52
N THR A 130 -2.79 8.61 -17.54
CA THR A 130 -4.06 8.94 -18.19
C THR A 130 -4.84 9.99 -17.40
N ASP A 131 -5.94 10.52 -17.96
CA ASP A 131 -6.78 11.48 -17.24
C ASP A 131 -7.50 10.83 -16.06
N ASP A 132 -7.98 9.60 -16.21
CA ASP A 132 -8.62 8.84 -15.14
C ASP A 132 -7.63 8.59 -13.99
N GLU A 133 -6.41 8.18 -14.32
CA GLU A 133 -5.35 7.93 -13.31
C GLU A 133 -4.92 9.24 -12.61
N ALA A 134 -4.78 10.34 -13.36
CA ALA A 134 -4.48 11.65 -12.79
C ALA A 134 -5.57 12.10 -11.80
N ASN A 135 -6.85 11.94 -12.19
CA ASN A 135 -7.99 12.22 -11.32
C ASN A 135 -7.98 11.34 -10.07
N PHE A 136 -7.75 10.05 -10.24
CA PHE A 136 -7.68 9.11 -9.12
C PHE A 136 -6.58 9.51 -8.13
N ILE A 137 -5.35 9.73 -8.60
CA ILE A 137 -4.23 10.11 -7.72
C ILE A 137 -4.48 11.48 -7.06
N TYR A 138 -5.09 12.43 -7.79
CA TYR A 138 -5.43 13.71 -7.21
C TYR A 138 -6.43 13.56 -6.05
N GLN A 139 -7.51 12.78 -6.22
CA GLN A 139 -8.49 12.51 -5.18
C GLN A 139 -7.89 11.71 -4.01
N LEU A 140 -7.02 10.73 -4.31
CA LEU A 140 -6.28 10.00 -3.29
C LEU A 140 -5.47 10.96 -2.40
N CYS A 141 -4.75 11.92 -3.00
CA CYS A 141 -4.00 12.91 -2.24
C CYS A 141 -4.92 13.86 -1.43
N GLN A 142 -6.10 14.19 -1.94
CA GLN A 142 -7.04 15.06 -1.22
C GLN A 142 -7.71 14.36 -0.01
N ASN A 143 -7.83 13.03 -0.07
CA ASN A 143 -8.46 12.21 0.98
C ASN A 143 -7.45 11.50 1.89
N SER A 144 -6.19 11.95 1.90
CA SER A 144 -5.13 11.39 2.73
C SER A 144 -4.35 12.51 3.42
N ASP A 145 -3.85 12.27 4.63
CA ASP A 145 -2.99 13.24 5.33
C ASP A 145 -1.57 13.21 4.78
N VAL A 146 -1.07 12.02 4.43
CA VAL A 146 0.26 11.81 3.87
C VAL A 146 0.21 10.79 2.75
N VAL A 147 0.91 11.09 1.64
CA VAL A 147 1.12 10.16 0.53
C VAL A 147 2.61 9.86 0.39
N LEU A 148 2.99 8.57 0.44
CA LEU A 148 4.37 8.13 0.39
C LEU A 148 4.76 7.64 -1.01
N PHE A 149 5.70 8.32 -1.65
CA PHE A 149 6.29 7.87 -2.90
C PHE A 149 7.67 7.23 -2.65
N LYS A 150 8.01 6.21 -3.42
CA LYS A 150 9.25 5.45 -3.28
C LYS A 150 10.50 6.20 -3.78
N CYS A 151 10.32 7.12 -4.72
CA CYS A 151 11.45 7.86 -5.30
C CYS A 151 11.00 9.24 -5.85
N HIS A 152 11.98 10.12 -6.00
CA HIS A 152 11.77 11.44 -6.58
C HIS A 152 11.25 11.39 -8.01
N TYR A 153 11.53 10.32 -8.77
CA TYR A 153 11.03 10.16 -10.13
C TYR A 153 9.52 10.03 -10.18
N GLN A 154 8.89 9.26 -9.26
CA GLN A 154 7.43 9.18 -9.15
C GLN A 154 6.81 10.56 -8.89
N LYS A 155 7.36 11.31 -7.93
CA LYS A 155 6.90 12.67 -7.60
C LYS A 155 7.06 13.62 -8.79
N TRP A 156 8.21 13.59 -9.47
CA TRP A 156 8.46 14.40 -10.67
C TRP A 156 7.49 14.05 -11.81
N ARG A 157 7.23 12.78 -12.07
CA ARG A 157 6.28 12.33 -13.11
C ARG A 157 4.88 12.84 -12.84
N LEU A 158 4.42 12.76 -11.61
CA LEU A 158 3.10 13.27 -11.22
C LEU A 158 3.03 14.79 -11.38
N ASP A 159 4.03 15.51 -10.89
CA ASP A 159 4.10 16.98 -11.01
C ASP A 159 4.05 17.42 -12.48
N TRP A 160 4.83 16.76 -13.33
CA TRP A 160 4.82 17.06 -14.76
C TRP A 160 3.44 16.80 -15.39
N SER A 161 2.81 15.69 -15.06
CA SER A 161 1.46 15.33 -15.54
C SER A 161 0.39 16.32 -15.06
N PHE A 162 0.46 16.74 -13.80
CA PHE A 162 -0.48 17.69 -13.21
C PHE A 162 -0.33 19.09 -13.81
N ARG A 163 0.90 19.57 -13.98
CA ARG A 163 1.16 20.87 -14.65
C ARG A 163 0.59 20.90 -16.07
N GLY A 164 0.70 19.81 -16.82
CA GLY A 164 0.10 19.70 -18.16
C GLY A 164 -1.43 19.84 -18.18
N ARG A 165 -2.08 19.65 -17.01
CA ARG A 165 -3.52 19.80 -16.78
C ARG A 165 -3.90 21.11 -16.07
N GLY A 166 -2.91 21.96 -15.77
CA GLY A 166 -3.12 23.19 -15.00
C GLY A 166 -3.33 22.93 -13.49
N TRP A 167 -2.98 21.75 -12.98
CA TRP A 167 -3.12 21.38 -11.58
C TRP A 167 -1.82 21.60 -10.81
N LYS A 168 -1.94 21.91 -9.53
CA LYS A 168 -0.80 21.97 -8.60
C LYS A 168 -0.57 20.57 -8.00
N LEU A 169 0.70 20.24 -7.80
CA LEU A 169 1.07 19.06 -7.04
C LEU A 169 0.65 19.23 -5.57
N PRO A 170 -0.07 18.27 -4.96
CA PRO A 170 -0.39 18.30 -3.54
C PRO A 170 0.87 18.34 -2.66
N GLU A 171 0.78 19.07 -1.53
CA GLU A 171 1.92 19.33 -0.65
C GLU A 171 2.19 18.16 0.30
N ASN A 172 1.19 17.29 0.52
CA ASN A 172 1.25 16.13 1.42
C ASN A 172 2.00 14.92 0.86
N ILE A 173 2.69 15.05 -0.27
CA ILE A 173 3.48 13.99 -0.90
C ILE A 173 4.90 14.00 -0.36
N LEU A 174 5.28 12.95 0.37
CA LEU A 174 6.64 12.69 0.84
C LEU A 174 7.31 11.61 -0.01
N VAL A 175 8.64 11.69 -0.13
CA VAL A 175 9.43 10.65 -0.80
C VAL A 175 10.18 9.86 0.26
N VAL A 176 9.80 8.58 0.40
CA VAL A 176 10.42 7.64 1.33
C VAL A 176 10.87 6.42 0.54
N PRO A 177 12.18 6.25 0.31
CA PRO A 177 12.70 5.10 -0.43
C PRO A 177 12.33 3.77 0.23
N HIS A 178 12.18 2.73 -0.58
CA HIS A 178 12.04 1.37 -0.06
C HIS A 178 13.20 1.02 0.87
N GLY A 179 12.86 0.45 2.01
CA GLY A 179 13.83 -0.24 2.85
C GLY A 179 14.41 -1.47 2.13
N ALA A 180 15.61 -1.86 2.55
CA ALA A 180 16.22 -3.12 2.15
C ALA A 180 16.68 -3.86 3.39
N ARG A 181 16.41 -5.17 3.46
CA ARG A 181 16.98 -5.99 4.52
C ARG A 181 18.51 -6.12 4.31
N SER A 182 19.27 -5.75 5.32
CA SER A 182 20.74 -5.84 5.27
C SER A 182 21.28 -7.18 5.79
N ASP A 183 20.40 -8.02 6.33
CA ASP A 183 20.71 -9.25 7.07
C ASP A 183 21.01 -10.46 6.16
N LYS A 184 20.70 -10.39 4.88
CA LYS A 184 21.03 -11.43 3.89
C LYS A 184 22.00 -10.92 2.84
N ARG A 185 23.29 -10.93 3.17
CA ARG A 185 24.34 -10.86 2.15
C ARG A 185 24.71 -12.28 1.73
N TRP A 186 24.36 -12.65 0.51
CA TRP A 186 24.81 -13.91 -0.07
C TRP A 186 26.34 -13.88 -0.25
N GLY A 187 27.03 -14.87 0.29
CA GLY A 187 28.46 -15.03 0.04
C GLY A 187 28.74 -15.37 -1.43
N VAL A 188 29.95 -15.07 -1.89
CA VAL A 188 30.36 -15.36 -3.29
C VAL A 188 30.13 -16.83 -3.66
N HIS A 189 30.40 -17.75 -2.72
CA HIS A 189 30.19 -19.19 -2.93
C HIS A 189 28.71 -19.57 -3.08
N GLU A 190 27.81 -18.94 -2.32
CA GLU A 190 26.38 -19.17 -2.41
C GLU A 190 25.82 -18.65 -3.74
N ILE A 191 26.26 -17.45 -4.17
CA ILE A 191 25.93 -16.88 -5.49
C ILE A 191 26.41 -17.80 -6.61
N GLN A 192 27.63 -18.32 -6.53
CA GLN A 192 28.17 -19.27 -7.53
C GLN A 192 27.41 -20.58 -7.54
N GLY A 193 27.02 -21.10 -6.37
CA GLY A 193 26.20 -22.30 -6.24
C GLY A 193 24.84 -22.11 -6.92
N LEU A 194 24.15 -21.01 -6.63
CA LEU A 194 22.85 -20.67 -7.22
C LEU A 194 22.97 -20.46 -8.74
N LYS A 195 24.01 -19.77 -9.23
CA LYS A 195 24.26 -19.63 -10.67
C LYS A 195 24.41 -20.97 -11.37
N LYS A 196 25.16 -21.90 -10.76
CA LYS A 196 25.36 -23.26 -11.30
C LYS A 196 24.03 -24.04 -11.33
N GLU A 197 23.23 -23.94 -10.29
CA GLU A 197 21.92 -24.60 -10.18
C GLU A 197 20.95 -24.07 -11.24
N LEU A 198 20.96 -22.76 -11.50
CA LEU A 198 20.13 -22.09 -12.52
C LEU A 198 20.72 -22.18 -13.94
N GLY A 199 21.84 -22.86 -14.15
CA GLY A 199 22.50 -22.96 -15.45
C GLY A 199 23.05 -21.64 -15.98
N LEU A 200 23.27 -20.64 -15.10
CA LEU A 200 23.84 -19.34 -15.43
C LEU A 200 25.37 -19.41 -15.39
N ASN A 201 26.01 -19.00 -16.44
CA ASN A 201 27.49 -18.84 -16.51
C ASN A 201 27.85 -17.36 -16.49
N ASP A 202 29.13 -17.05 -16.21
CA ASP A 202 29.63 -15.68 -16.05
C ASP A 202 29.55 -14.83 -17.33
N SER A 203 29.21 -15.43 -18.48
CA SER A 203 29.00 -14.74 -19.75
C SER A 203 27.58 -14.18 -19.92
N ASN A 204 26.63 -14.53 -19.05
CA ASN A 204 25.27 -14.00 -19.07
C ASN A 204 25.16 -12.77 -18.14
N ARG A 205 25.82 -11.70 -18.51
CA ARG A 205 25.67 -10.37 -17.89
C ARG A 205 24.62 -9.54 -18.61
#